data_c7d6590b0d9508e90cc964ecb5202b5d
#
_entry.id   c7d6590b0d9508e90cc964ecb5202b5d
#
_cell.length_a   1.000
_cell.length_b   1.000
_cell.length_c   1.000
_cell.angle_alpha   90.00
_cell.angle_beta   90.00
_cell.angle_gamma   90.00
#
_symmetry.space_group_name_H-M   'P 1'
#
loop_
_entity.id
_entity.type
_entity.pdbx_description
1 polymer ?
#
loop_
_entity_poly.entity_id
_entity_poly.type
_entity_poly.pdbx_seq_one_letter_code
_entity_poly.pdbx_strand_id
1 'polypeptide(L)'
;YFTSTMSFARMMMSGAALPLVFGSFILTIVGIVMMSAAASKQSVGLSLVGYVIFASTFGLTASFGLANYDLPTINAAFIATAAITFVFGALGVTFPKFFQRVYGIGFGILLATILVEIVLMFMGVSQSITDLIVIVVFAGFIGYDTYVATTVPPTLPNAVLMASNLFVDIINVFLRILNILGRRD
;
A
#
# COMPACT_ATOMS: atom_id res chain seq x y z
N TYR A 1 -7.28 -7.89 17.34
CA TYR A 1 -7.87 -6.54 17.50
C TYR A 1 -7.72 -6.05 18.95
N PHE A 2 -8.20 -6.76 19.96
CA PHE A 2 -8.14 -6.32 21.37
C PHE A 2 -6.72 -6.27 21.94
N THR A 3 -5.87 -7.24 21.60
CA THR A 3 -4.45 -7.26 21.99
C THR A 3 -3.62 -6.20 21.28
N SER A 4 -3.98 -5.80 20.04
CA SER A 4 -3.29 -4.76 19.30
C SER A 4 -3.51 -3.36 19.89
N THR A 5 -4.74 -3.04 20.35
CA THR A 5 -5.06 -1.74 20.97
C THR A 5 -4.36 -1.54 22.31
N MET A 6 -4.29 -2.59 23.15
CA MET A 6 -3.58 -2.53 24.44
C MET A 6 -2.06 -2.40 24.24
N SER A 7 -1.50 -3.12 23.27
CA SER A 7 -0.06 -3.04 22.96
C SER A 7 0.31 -1.69 22.35
N PHE A 8 -0.56 -1.13 21.49
CA PHE A 8 -0.38 0.20 20.92
C PHE A 8 -0.39 1.29 21.98
N ALA A 9 -1.36 1.28 22.91
CA ALA A 9 -1.44 2.27 23.98
C ALA A 9 -0.18 2.25 24.87
N ARG A 10 0.30 1.05 25.26
CA ARG A 10 1.55 0.91 26.03
C ARG A 10 2.78 1.43 25.28
N MET A 11 2.85 1.17 23.97
CA MET A 11 3.96 1.57 23.12
C MET A 11 3.97 3.09 22.90
N MET A 12 2.81 3.73 22.75
CA MET A 12 2.71 5.20 22.70
C MET A 12 3.18 5.84 24.00
N MET A 13 2.83 5.27 25.16
CA MET A 13 3.26 5.75 26.47
C MET A 13 4.77 5.56 26.72
N SER A 14 5.40 4.57 26.12
CA SER A 14 6.84 4.29 26.25
C SER A 14 7.75 5.12 25.35
N GLY A 15 7.18 5.93 24.43
CA GLY A 15 7.95 6.67 23.41
C GLY A 15 8.58 5.81 22.31
N ALA A 16 8.36 4.48 22.35
CA ALA A 16 8.93 3.54 21.37
C ALA A 16 8.17 3.49 20.05
N ALA A 17 7.00 4.13 19.96
CA ALA A 17 6.13 4.06 18.77
C ALA A 17 6.80 4.66 17.52
N LEU A 18 7.39 5.86 17.63
CA LEU A 18 8.02 6.53 16.51
C LEU A 18 9.23 5.74 15.96
N PRO A 19 10.23 5.35 16.77
CA PRO A 19 11.34 4.54 16.27
C PRO A 19 10.87 3.22 15.63
N LEU A 20 9.84 2.58 16.16
CA LEU A 20 9.34 1.31 15.66
C LEU A 20 8.60 1.47 14.33
N VAL A 21 7.81 2.53 14.15
CA VAL A 21 7.13 2.85 12.89
C VAL A 21 8.17 3.22 11.82
N PHE A 22 9.14 4.10 12.13
CA PHE A 22 10.19 4.44 11.17
C PHE A 22 11.08 3.24 10.82
N GLY A 23 11.46 2.43 11.80
CA GLY A 23 12.23 1.21 11.58
C GLY A 23 11.50 0.20 10.71
N SER A 24 10.22 -0.04 10.95
CA SER A 24 9.42 -0.93 10.11
C SER A 24 9.21 -0.39 8.71
N PHE A 25 9.07 0.92 8.53
CA PHE A 25 9.00 1.55 7.20
C PHE A 25 10.28 1.32 6.40
N ILE A 26 11.45 1.55 7.00
CA ILE A 26 12.75 1.28 6.36
C ILE A 26 12.88 -0.19 6.00
N LEU A 27 12.54 -1.11 6.92
CA LEU A 27 12.60 -2.55 6.67
C LEU A 27 11.63 -2.99 5.57
N THR A 28 10.45 -2.37 5.47
CA THR A 28 9.50 -2.61 4.37
C THR A 28 10.14 -2.27 3.02
N ILE A 29 10.81 -1.12 2.92
CA ILE A 29 11.53 -0.72 1.70
C ILE A 29 12.66 -1.73 1.39
N VAL A 30 13.43 -2.14 2.40
CA VAL A 30 14.49 -3.15 2.23
C VAL A 30 13.90 -4.46 1.69
N GLY A 31 12.76 -4.91 2.20
CA GLY A 31 12.06 -6.11 1.71
C GLY A 31 11.69 -5.99 0.23
N ILE A 32 11.13 -4.85 -0.19
CA ILE A 32 10.77 -4.58 -1.60
C ILE A 32 12.03 -4.58 -2.50
N VAL A 33 13.09 -3.91 -2.09
CA VAL A 33 14.36 -3.86 -2.84
C VAL A 33 14.96 -5.27 -2.97
N MET A 34 14.90 -6.09 -1.91
CA MET A 34 15.37 -7.48 -1.94
C MET A 34 14.55 -8.33 -2.92
N MET A 35 13.21 -8.20 -2.94
CA MET A 35 12.35 -8.91 -3.90
C MET A 35 12.63 -8.47 -5.33
N SER A 36 12.86 -7.18 -5.58
CA SER A 36 13.22 -6.65 -6.90
C SER A 36 14.57 -7.21 -7.37
N ALA A 37 15.59 -7.21 -6.50
CA ALA A 37 16.89 -7.82 -6.80
C ALA A 37 16.78 -9.34 -7.01
N ALA A 38 15.91 -10.01 -6.26
CA ALA A 38 15.65 -11.44 -6.40
C ALA A 38 15.00 -11.78 -7.75
N ALA A 39 14.05 -10.98 -8.21
CA ALA A 39 13.44 -11.13 -9.53
C ALA A 39 14.46 -10.96 -10.66
N SER A 40 15.35 -9.98 -10.56
CA SER A 40 16.43 -9.78 -11.55
C SER A 40 17.44 -10.94 -11.57
N LYS A 41 17.75 -11.55 -10.42
CA LYS A 41 18.70 -12.65 -10.27
C LYS A 41 18.05 -14.03 -10.32
N GLN A 42 16.72 -14.11 -10.42
CA GLN A 42 15.91 -15.32 -10.33
C GLN A 42 16.21 -16.15 -9.06
N SER A 43 16.49 -15.48 -7.94
CA SER A 43 16.86 -16.11 -6.66
C SER A 43 15.63 -16.30 -5.78
N VAL A 44 15.18 -17.55 -5.63
CA VAL A 44 14.03 -17.93 -4.79
C VAL A 44 14.29 -17.60 -3.32
N GLY A 45 15.46 -17.94 -2.79
CA GLY A 45 15.79 -17.68 -1.39
C GLY A 45 15.75 -16.20 -1.03
N LEU A 46 16.36 -15.35 -1.87
CA LEU A 46 16.36 -13.89 -1.66
C LEU A 46 14.94 -13.31 -1.76
N SER A 47 14.11 -13.84 -2.67
CA SER A 47 12.71 -13.44 -2.83
C SER A 47 11.89 -13.74 -1.57
N LEU A 48 12.01 -14.95 -1.02
CA LEU A 48 11.29 -15.36 0.18
C LEU A 48 11.74 -14.57 1.42
N VAL A 49 13.04 -14.33 1.59
CA VAL A 49 13.54 -13.51 2.69
C VAL A 49 13.02 -12.06 2.58
N GLY A 50 13.09 -11.46 1.39
CA GLY A 50 12.54 -10.13 1.13
C GLY A 50 11.04 -10.06 1.43
N TYR A 51 10.28 -11.07 1.02
CA TYR A 51 8.84 -11.16 1.30
C TYR A 51 8.53 -11.26 2.79
N VAL A 52 9.25 -12.10 3.54
CA VAL A 52 9.04 -12.24 4.99
C VAL A 52 9.32 -10.93 5.71
N ILE A 53 10.41 -10.23 5.36
CA ILE A 53 10.71 -8.91 5.91
C ILE A 53 9.58 -7.92 5.58
N PHE A 54 9.20 -7.83 4.32
CA PHE A 54 8.12 -6.95 3.84
C PHE A 54 6.81 -7.23 4.57
N ALA A 55 6.33 -8.47 4.55
CA ALA A 55 5.04 -8.84 5.11
C ALA A 55 4.97 -8.63 6.63
N SER A 56 6.05 -8.97 7.35
CA SER A 56 6.11 -8.81 8.81
C SER A 56 6.10 -7.34 9.22
N THR A 57 6.93 -6.51 8.58
CA THR A 57 7.05 -5.09 8.93
C THR A 57 5.84 -4.28 8.49
N PHE A 58 5.31 -4.57 7.29
CA PHE A 58 4.11 -3.94 6.78
C PHE A 58 2.88 -4.30 7.64
N GLY A 59 2.69 -5.59 7.96
CA GLY A 59 1.60 -6.06 8.81
C GLY A 59 1.61 -5.41 10.20
N LEU A 60 2.79 -5.24 10.78
CA LEU A 60 2.96 -4.53 12.05
C LEU A 60 2.46 -3.06 11.92
N THR A 61 2.94 -2.33 10.92
CA THR A 61 2.56 -0.93 10.70
C THR A 61 1.07 -0.77 10.42
N ALA A 62 0.51 -1.63 9.56
CA ALA A 62 -0.91 -1.62 9.21
C ALA A 62 -1.81 -1.90 10.41
N SER A 63 -1.40 -2.82 11.31
CA SER A 63 -2.18 -3.15 12.51
C SER A 63 -2.38 -1.94 13.44
N PHE A 64 -1.39 -1.04 13.53
CA PHE A 64 -1.52 0.19 14.30
C PHE A 64 -2.48 1.18 13.66
N GLY A 65 -2.44 1.32 12.33
CA GLY A 65 -3.38 2.17 11.61
C GLY A 65 -4.83 1.72 11.78
N LEU A 66 -5.09 0.41 11.71
CA LEU A 66 -6.43 -0.17 11.83
C LEU A 66 -7.01 -0.09 13.23
N ALA A 67 -6.18 0.02 14.26
CA ALA A 67 -6.63 0.04 15.66
C ALA A 67 -7.55 1.23 16.00
N ASN A 68 -7.53 2.28 15.18
CA ASN A 68 -8.32 3.50 15.39
C ASN A 68 -9.71 3.48 14.73
N TYR A 69 -10.05 2.41 14.01
CA TYR A 69 -11.30 2.30 13.27
C TYR A 69 -12.18 1.17 13.78
N ASP A 70 -13.50 1.36 13.70
CA ASP A 70 -14.48 0.33 14.01
C ASP A 70 -14.61 -0.71 12.90
N LEU A 71 -15.12 -1.90 13.25
CA LEU A 71 -15.27 -3.01 12.29
C LEU A 71 -16.19 -2.68 11.09
N PRO A 72 -17.35 -2.01 11.28
CA PRO A 72 -18.21 -1.61 10.17
C PRO A 72 -17.46 -0.75 9.15
N THR A 73 -16.70 0.25 9.58
CA THR A 73 -15.90 1.13 8.71
C THR A 73 -14.81 0.35 7.98
N ILE A 74 -14.10 -0.55 8.67
CA ILE A 74 -13.10 -1.43 8.06
C ILE A 74 -13.73 -2.31 6.98
N ASN A 75 -14.88 -2.92 7.24
CA ASN A 75 -15.58 -3.77 6.28
C ASN A 75 -16.05 -2.99 5.06
N ALA A 76 -16.60 -1.79 5.25
CA ALA A 76 -17.02 -0.93 4.15
C ALA A 76 -15.83 -0.54 3.25
N ALA A 77 -14.69 -0.16 3.85
CA ALA A 77 -13.46 0.15 3.14
C ALA A 77 -12.94 -1.09 2.36
N PHE A 78 -12.99 -2.27 2.97
CA PHE A 78 -12.57 -3.52 2.34
C PHE A 78 -13.41 -3.85 1.11
N ILE A 79 -14.74 -3.76 1.21
CA ILE A 79 -15.66 -4.04 0.08
C ILE A 79 -15.41 -3.04 -1.06
N ALA A 80 -15.29 -1.74 -0.75
CA ALA A 80 -15.03 -0.72 -1.77
C ALA A 80 -13.68 -0.95 -2.46
N THR A 81 -12.63 -1.28 -1.69
CA THR A 81 -11.30 -1.59 -2.22
C THR A 81 -11.33 -2.83 -3.11
N ALA A 82 -12.02 -3.90 -2.69
CA ALA A 82 -12.17 -5.11 -3.49
C ALA A 82 -12.85 -4.83 -4.83
N ALA A 83 -13.91 -4.01 -4.84
CA ALA A 83 -14.58 -3.59 -6.07
C ALA A 83 -13.66 -2.80 -7.00
N ILE A 84 -12.90 -1.82 -6.48
CA ILE A 84 -11.91 -1.05 -7.25
C ILE A 84 -10.84 -1.99 -7.82
N THR A 85 -10.29 -2.87 -7.01
CA THR A 85 -9.25 -3.83 -7.43
C THR A 85 -9.74 -4.71 -8.57
N PHE A 86 -10.94 -5.26 -8.45
CA PHE A 86 -11.52 -6.10 -9.49
C PHE A 86 -11.73 -5.34 -10.81
N VAL A 87 -12.35 -4.15 -10.73
CA VAL A 87 -12.64 -3.33 -11.92
C VAL A 87 -11.35 -2.89 -12.60
N PHE A 88 -10.43 -2.28 -11.86
CA PHE A 88 -9.20 -1.75 -12.44
C PHE A 88 -8.22 -2.85 -12.87
N GLY A 89 -8.16 -3.96 -12.15
CA GLY A 89 -7.41 -5.14 -12.58
C GLY A 89 -7.91 -5.69 -13.91
N ALA A 90 -9.23 -5.87 -14.08
CA ALA A 90 -9.83 -6.31 -15.34
C ALA A 90 -9.57 -5.30 -16.49
N LEU A 91 -9.72 -4.01 -16.21
CA LEU A 91 -9.43 -2.96 -17.20
C LEU A 91 -7.94 -2.91 -17.56
N GLY A 92 -7.04 -3.16 -16.62
CA GLY A 92 -5.59 -3.18 -16.86
C GLY A 92 -5.18 -4.22 -17.91
N VAL A 93 -5.73 -5.43 -17.80
CA VAL A 93 -5.51 -6.50 -18.80
C VAL A 93 -6.16 -6.17 -20.14
N THR A 94 -7.33 -5.52 -20.13
CA THR A 94 -8.09 -5.20 -21.34
C THR A 94 -7.50 -4.01 -22.11
N PHE A 95 -6.98 -3.00 -21.40
CA PHE A 95 -6.48 -1.75 -21.99
C PHE A 95 -5.03 -1.44 -21.58
N PRO A 96 -4.06 -2.32 -21.86
CA PRO A 96 -2.69 -2.21 -21.33
C PRO A 96 -1.97 -0.92 -21.73
N LYS A 97 -2.15 -0.43 -22.96
CA LYS A 97 -1.51 0.81 -23.44
C LYS A 97 -1.97 2.05 -22.68
N PHE A 98 -3.22 2.07 -22.23
CA PHE A 98 -3.75 3.14 -21.38
C PHE A 98 -3.07 3.12 -20.02
N PHE A 99 -3.02 1.97 -19.36
CA PHE A 99 -2.45 1.85 -18.00
C PHE A 99 -0.93 2.05 -17.97
N GLN A 100 -0.18 1.67 -19.01
CA GLN A 100 1.23 2.02 -19.15
C GLN A 100 1.47 3.54 -19.16
N ARG A 101 0.61 4.30 -19.84
CA ARG A 101 0.68 5.77 -19.84
C ARG A 101 0.27 6.36 -18.49
N VAL A 102 -0.80 5.83 -17.90
CA VAL A 102 -1.29 6.25 -16.57
C VAL A 102 -0.23 6.05 -15.50
N TYR A 103 0.50 4.92 -15.52
CA TYR A 103 1.57 4.64 -14.56
C TYR A 103 2.67 5.71 -14.56
N GLY A 104 3.17 6.09 -15.73
CA GLY A 104 4.21 7.12 -15.85
C GLY A 104 3.77 8.50 -15.34
N ILE A 105 2.54 8.90 -15.65
CA ILE A 105 1.95 10.17 -15.18
C ILE A 105 1.59 10.09 -13.69
N GLY A 106 1.02 8.96 -13.27
CA GLY A 106 0.55 8.72 -11.90
C GLY A 106 1.68 8.82 -10.88
N PHE A 107 2.87 8.34 -11.22
CA PHE A 107 4.03 8.47 -10.34
C PHE A 107 4.38 9.94 -10.05
N GLY A 108 4.34 10.80 -11.08
CA GLY A 108 4.55 12.24 -10.90
C GLY A 108 3.46 12.90 -10.04
N ILE A 109 2.19 12.54 -10.27
CA ILE A 109 1.07 13.01 -9.46
C ILE A 109 1.22 12.56 -8.00
N LEU A 110 1.61 11.29 -7.77
CA LEU A 110 1.82 10.76 -6.42
C LEU A 110 2.90 11.54 -5.67
N LEU A 111 4.05 11.79 -6.30
CA LEU A 111 5.11 12.59 -5.68
C LEU A 111 4.64 14.01 -5.34
N ALA A 112 3.94 14.68 -6.27
CA ALA A 112 3.38 16.00 -6.02
C ALA A 112 2.37 15.98 -4.87
N THR A 113 1.51 14.95 -4.82
CA THR A 113 0.50 14.80 -3.75
C THR A 113 1.17 14.59 -2.39
N ILE A 114 2.23 13.78 -2.30
CA ILE A 114 2.99 13.57 -1.05
C ILE A 114 3.57 14.91 -0.55
N LEU A 115 4.15 15.71 -1.44
CA LEU A 115 4.68 17.04 -1.06
C LEU A 115 3.57 17.96 -0.53
N VAL A 116 2.41 17.96 -1.19
CA VAL A 116 1.23 18.73 -0.74
C VAL A 116 0.74 18.21 0.63
N GLU A 117 0.66 16.91 0.83
CA GLU A 117 0.24 16.32 2.11
C GLU A 117 1.16 16.70 3.26
N ILE A 118 2.48 16.73 3.03
CA ILE A 118 3.45 17.18 4.01
C ILE A 118 3.17 18.64 4.41
N VAL A 119 2.91 19.52 3.45
CA VAL A 119 2.59 20.93 3.73
C VAL A 119 1.26 21.05 4.48
N LEU A 120 0.21 20.34 4.04
CA LEU A 120 -1.10 20.34 4.70
C LEU A 120 -1.03 19.82 6.13
N MET A 121 -0.19 18.81 6.39
CA MET A 121 0.05 18.27 7.73
C MET A 121 0.62 19.33 8.66
N PHE A 122 1.60 20.13 8.22
CA PHE A 122 2.15 21.23 8.99
C PHE A 122 1.16 22.38 9.20
N MET A 123 0.20 22.55 8.27
CA MET A 123 -0.86 23.57 8.37
C MET A 123 -2.08 23.10 9.18
N GLY A 124 -2.14 21.82 9.59
CA GLY A 124 -3.29 21.25 10.30
C GLY A 124 -4.57 21.18 9.44
N VAL A 125 -4.44 21.14 8.11
CA VAL A 125 -5.57 21.09 7.17
C VAL A 125 -5.92 19.64 6.85
N SER A 126 -7.23 19.37 6.67
CA SER A 126 -7.72 18.03 6.31
C SER A 126 -7.28 17.62 4.90
N GLN A 127 -6.94 16.34 4.74
CA GLN A 127 -6.37 15.78 3.50
C GLN A 127 -7.41 15.06 2.62
N SER A 128 -8.70 15.37 2.75
CA SER A 128 -9.78 14.63 2.06
C SER A 128 -9.67 14.64 0.53
N ILE A 129 -9.21 15.77 -0.06
CA ILE A 129 -9.04 15.87 -1.51
C ILE A 129 -7.83 15.06 -1.98
N THR A 130 -6.73 15.10 -1.23
CA THR A 130 -5.53 14.33 -1.56
C THR A 130 -5.79 12.83 -1.44
N ASP A 131 -6.60 12.39 -0.48
CA ASP A 131 -7.01 10.98 -0.37
C ASP A 131 -7.71 10.48 -1.65
N LEU A 132 -8.62 11.28 -2.22
CA LEU A 132 -9.29 10.92 -3.48
C LEU A 132 -8.30 10.84 -4.66
N ILE A 133 -7.37 11.78 -4.76
CA ILE A 133 -6.34 11.77 -5.80
C ILE A 133 -5.49 10.49 -5.67
N VAL A 134 -5.05 10.16 -4.47
CA VAL A 134 -4.24 8.96 -4.21
C VAL A 134 -5.01 7.69 -4.56
N ILE A 135 -6.31 7.59 -4.22
CA ILE A 135 -7.15 6.45 -4.61
C ILE A 135 -7.16 6.27 -6.13
N VAL A 136 -7.37 7.35 -6.89
CA VAL A 136 -7.42 7.29 -8.36
C VAL A 136 -6.06 6.86 -8.94
N VAL A 137 -4.96 7.38 -8.41
CA VAL A 137 -3.61 7.03 -8.85
C VAL A 137 -3.31 5.55 -8.58
N PHE A 138 -3.56 5.07 -7.36
CA PHE A 138 -3.31 3.67 -7.02
C PHE A 138 -4.28 2.71 -7.72
N ALA A 139 -5.51 3.10 -7.99
CA ALA A 139 -6.40 2.32 -8.87
C ALA A 139 -5.79 2.16 -10.27
N GLY A 140 -5.19 3.23 -10.81
CA GLY A 140 -4.41 3.16 -12.05
C GLY A 140 -3.20 2.22 -11.96
N PHE A 141 -2.50 2.22 -10.82
CA PHE A 141 -1.36 1.32 -10.58
C PHE A 141 -1.82 -0.14 -10.47
N ILE A 142 -2.95 -0.43 -9.79
CA ILE A 142 -3.55 -1.77 -9.77
C ILE A 142 -3.78 -2.30 -11.20
N GLY A 143 -4.33 -1.45 -12.08
CA GLY A 143 -4.51 -1.84 -13.49
C GLY A 143 -3.19 -2.11 -14.21
N TYR A 144 -2.20 -1.26 -14.02
CA TYR A 144 -0.87 -1.43 -14.59
C TYR A 144 -0.17 -2.69 -14.07
N ASP A 145 -0.12 -2.89 -12.75
CA ASP A 145 0.59 -4.01 -12.13
C ASP A 145 -0.09 -5.35 -12.44
N THR A 146 -1.43 -5.37 -12.53
CA THR A 146 -2.16 -6.55 -13.01
C THR A 146 -1.77 -6.90 -14.44
N TYR A 147 -1.68 -5.91 -15.33
CA TYR A 147 -1.19 -6.14 -16.70
C TYR A 147 0.26 -6.65 -16.69
N VAL A 148 1.17 -5.99 -15.97
CA VAL A 148 2.58 -6.41 -15.91
C VAL A 148 2.71 -7.84 -15.41
N ALA A 149 1.93 -8.23 -14.40
CA ALA A 149 1.92 -9.59 -13.88
C ALA A 149 1.58 -10.66 -14.93
N THR A 150 0.81 -10.28 -15.98
CA THR A 150 0.52 -11.19 -17.10
C THR A 150 1.63 -11.27 -18.15
N THR A 151 2.61 -10.38 -18.11
CA THR A 151 3.66 -10.26 -19.15
C THR A 151 5.03 -10.76 -18.70
N VAL A 152 5.30 -10.78 -17.39
CA VAL A 152 6.58 -11.25 -16.86
C VAL A 152 6.67 -12.79 -16.87
N PRO A 153 7.89 -13.38 -16.99
CA PRO A 153 8.06 -14.82 -16.91
C PRO A 153 7.45 -15.41 -15.63
N PRO A 154 6.73 -16.56 -15.69
CA PRO A 154 6.03 -17.16 -14.55
C PRO A 154 7.00 -17.90 -13.61
N THR A 155 7.90 -17.16 -12.98
CA THR A 155 8.85 -17.66 -11.99
C THR A 155 8.45 -17.25 -10.58
N LEU A 156 8.84 -18.02 -9.56
CA LEU A 156 8.50 -17.69 -8.19
C LEU A 156 8.99 -16.29 -7.76
N PRO A 157 10.24 -15.87 -8.04
CA PRO A 157 10.67 -14.51 -7.72
C PRO A 157 9.83 -13.42 -8.37
N ASN A 158 9.45 -13.58 -9.63
CA ASN A 158 8.57 -12.62 -10.32
C ASN A 158 7.16 -12.62 -9.70
N ALA A 159 6.61 -13.80 -9.42
CA ALA A 159 5.27 -13.89 -8.81
C ALA A 159 5.22 -13.21 -7.43
N VAL A 160 6.24 -13.42 -6.59
CA VAL A 160 6.33 -12.79 -5.27
C VAL A 160 6.45 -11.26 -5.41
N LEU A 161 7.30 -10.77 -6.32
CA LEU A 161 7.46 -9.33 -6.56
C LEU A 161 6.15 -8.70 -7.04
N MET A 162 5.51 -9.28 -8.06
CA MET A 162 4.26 -8.75 -8.63
C MET A 162 3.11 -8.78 -7.62
N ALA A 163 2.98 -9.84 -6.84
CA ALA A 163 2.00 -9.93 -5.78
C ALA A 163 2.22 -8.87 -4.69
N SER A 164 3.48 -8.60 -4.35
CA SER A 164 3.83 -7.58 -3.36
C SER A 164 3.56 -6.16 -3.86
N ASN A 165 3.85 -5.86 -5.13
CA ASN A 165 3.53 -4.56 -5.75
C ASN A 165 2.02 -4.35 -5.74
N LEU A 166 1.27 -5.31 -6.27
CA LEU A 166 -0.20 -5.24 -6.30
C LEU A 166 -0.80 -5.10 -4.89
N PHE A 167 -0.23 -5.79 -3.90
CA PHE A 167 -0.65 -5.66 -2.51
C PHE A 167 -0.42 -4.23 -1.98
N VAL A 168 0.72 -3.61 -2.27
CA VAL A 168 1.01 -2.23 -1.88
C VAL A 168 -0.02 -1.26 -2.46
N ASP A 169 -0.39 -1.43 -3.73
CA ASP A 169 -1.39 -0.58 -4.38
C ASP A 169 -2.77 -0.75 -3.75
N ILE A 170 -3.20 -2.01 -3.56
CA ILE A 170 -4.49 -2.34 -2.94
C ILE A 170 -4.60 -1.76 -1.53
N ILE A 171 -3.54 -1.91 -0.72
CA ILE A 171 -3.57 -1.43 0.66
C ILE A 171 -3.55 0.10 0.73
N ASN A 172 -2.88 0.78 -0.20
CA ASN A 172 -2.94 2.25 -0.27
C ASN A 172 -4.36 2.73 -0.59
N VAL A 173 -5.06 2.10 -1.56
CA VAL A 173 -6.48 2.38 -1.82
C VAL A 173 -7.31 2.13 -0.56
N PHE A 174 -7.11 1.00 0.09
CA PHE A 174 -7.84 0.62 1.31
C PHE A 174 -7.66 1.65 2.44
N LEU A 175 -6.41 2.03 2.75
CA LEU A 175 -6.12 2.97 3.81
C LEU A 175 -6.69 4.37 3.53
N ARG A 176 -6.70 4.82 2.28
CA ARG A 176 -7.30 6.10 1.90
C ARG A 176 -8.83 6.07 1.98
N ILE A 177 -9.47 5.00 1.54
CA ILE A 177 -10.92 4.83 1.70
C ILE A 177 -11.28 4.76 3.19
N LEU A 178 -10.52 3.99 3.97
CA LEU A 178 -10.70 3.88 5.43
C LEU A 178 -10.59 5.26 6.11
N ASN A 179 -9.60 6.06 5.70
CA ASN A 179 -9.41 7.41 6.20
C ASN A 179 -10.59 8.34 5.87
N ILE A 180 -11.12 8.25 4.64
CA ILE A 180 -12.30 9.04 4.24
C ILE A 180 -13.55 8.60 5.02
N LEU A 181 -13.79 7.30 5.16
CA LEU A 181 -14.96 6.78 5.87
C LEU A 181 -14.89 7.00 7.39
N GLY A 182 -13.69 6.92 7.96
CA GLY A 182 -13.48 7.07 9.40
C GLY A 182 -13.48 8.52 9.89
N ARG A 183 -13.49 9.51 8.99
CA ARG A 183 -13.62 10.93 9.34
C ARG A 183 -15.07 11.37 9.56
N ARG A 184 -16.02 10.46 9.50
CA ARG A 184 -17.42 10.77 9.84
C ARG A 184 -17.53 10.90 11.35
N ASP A 185 -17.57 12.19 11.79
CA ASP A 185 -17.87 12.78 13.12
C ASP A 185 -16.66 13.14 13.97
#